data_45d441e36acc809dbbd8c0495d685d16
#
_entry.id   45d441e36acc809dbbd8c0495d685d16
#
_cell.length_a   1.000
_cell.length_b   1.000
_cell.length_c   1.000
_cell.angle_alpha   90.00
_cell.angle_beta   90.00
_cell.angle_gamma   90.00
#
_symmetry.space_group_name_H-M   'P 1'
#
loop_
_entity.id
_entity.type
_entity.pdbx_description
1 polymer ?
#
loop_
_entity_poly.entity_id
_entity_poly.type
_entity_poly.pdbx_seq_one_letter_code
_entity_poly.pdbx_strand_id
1 'polypeptide(L)'
;GDIQVDGASVFPADFIETLDGSELEGLFVMEEQKGYEDYIYLTEDLIHLKGNMYSKKRNLINQFTREYLRKGRVEVEEIHSKDVAKCLQFLDIWCEQHDCDADPESDLACEKNAVTTALENMDRLEWKGLLIRVDGRVSAFGIGARLNETTATLNFEKADSGIKGLYQFLDNECAKRLFRQFRYLNKESDMNLPNLAESKQSYNPILRIKSYALTLR
;
A
#
# COMPACT_ATOMS: atom_id res chain seq x y z
N GLY A 1 -11.60 -22.81 -25.41
CA GLY A 1 -10.48 -22.07 -26.00
C GLY A 1 -9.34 -22.10 -25.00
N ASP A 2 -8.19 -22.57 -25.43
CA ASP A 2 -6.99 -22.62 -24.61
C ASP A 2 -6.55 -21.19 -24.29
N ILE A 3 -6.43 -20.84 -23.01
CA ILE A 3 -5.84 -19.58 -22.60
C ILE A 3 -4.34 -19.77 -22.77
N GLN A 4 -3.77 -19.18 -23.80
CA GLN A 4 -2.33 -19.15 -24.01
C GLN A 4 -1.77 -18.11 -23.03
N VAL A 5 -1.08 -18.54 -21.97
CA VAL A 5 -0.37 -17.68 -21.05
C VAL A 5 1.09 -17.70 -21.45
N ASP A 6 1.54 -16.66 -22.16
CA ASP A 6 2.93 -16.55 -22.63
C ASP A 6 3.93 -16.27 -21.51
N GLY A 7 3.46 -15.89 -20.34
CA GLY A 7 4.26 -15.64 -19.14
C GLY A 7 3.42 -15.04 -18.00
N ALA A 8 4.03 -14.87 -16.86
CA ALA A 8 3.45 -14.19 -15.71
C ALA A 8 4.52 -13.36 -14.98
N SER A 9 4.10 -12.32 -14.28
CA SER A 9 4.99 -11.36 -13.64
C SER A 9 4.70 -11.18 -12.15
N VAL A 10 5.62 -10.53 -11.46
CA VAL A 10 5.50 -10.20 -10.03
C VAL A 10 5.46 -11.44 -9.13
N PHE A 11 6.26 -12.48 -9.46
CA PHE A 11 6.49 -13.60 -8.55
C PHE A 11 7.51 -13.22 -7.48
N PRO A 12 7.15 -13.24 -6.20
CA PRO A 12 8.09 -12.93 -5.13
C PRO A 12 9.15 -14.04 -4.99
N ALA A 13 10.38 -13.62 -4.65
CA ALA A 13 11.52 -14.53 -4.54
C ALA A 13 11.32 -15.66 -3.55
N ASP A 14 10.69 -15.38 -2.41
CA ASP A 14 10.40 -16.36 -1.36
C ASP A 14 9.42 -17.45 -1.84
N PHE A 15 8.49 -17.13 -2.74
CA PHE A 15 7.65 -18.12 -3.40
C PHE A 15 8.45 -18.97 -4.39
N ILE A 16 9.28 -18.35 -5.22
CA ILE A 16 10.12 -19.05 -6.21
C ILE A 16 11.05 -20.05 -5.52
N GLU A 17 11.63 -19.68 -4.38
CA GLU A 17 12.50 -20.55 -3.58
C GLU A 17 11.79 -21.83 -3.05
N THR A 18 10.46 -21.85 -3.04
CA THR A 18 9.69 -23.05 -2.66
C THR A 18 9.50 -24.05 -3.81
N LEU A 19 9.79 -23.64 -5.04
CA LEU A 19 9.63 -24.46 -6.24
C LEU A 19 10.91 -25.26 -6.55
N ASP A 20 10.77 -26.36 -7.31
CA ASP A 20 11.94 -27.09 -7.82
C ASP A 20 12.66 -26.24 -8.87
N GLY A 21 13.87 -25.75 -8.53
CA GLY A 21 14.66 -24.89 -9.38
C GLY A 21 15.00 -25.52 -10.73
N SER A 22 15.21 -26.83 -10.79
CA SER A 22 15.57 -27.53 -12.03
C SER A 22 14.36 -27.65 -12.99
N GLU A 23 13.17 -27.86 -12.47
CA GLU A 23 11.94 -27.85 -13.26
C GLU A 23 11.61 -26.42 -13.72
N LEU A 24 11.77 -25.45 -12.85
CA LEU A 24 11.51 -24.04 -13.16
C LEU A 24 12.42 -23.54 -14.29
N GLU A 25 13.74 -23.77 -14.17
CA GLU A 25 14.71 -23.39 -15.19
C GLU A 25 14.53 -24.15 -16.51
N GLY A 26 13.98 -25.38 -16.45
CA GLY A 26 13.68 -26.17 -17.64
C GLY A 26 12.50 -25.63 -18.45
N LEU A 27 11.53 -25.02 -17.81
CA LEU A 27 10.27 -24.57 -18.39
C LEU A 27 10.21 -23.07 -18.65
N PHE A 28 10.91 -22.26 -17.83
CA PHE A 28 10.78 -20.80 -17.86
C PHE A 28 12.13 -20.11 -18.01
N VAL A 29 12.08 -18.95 -18.63
CA VAL A 29 13.11 -17.91 -18.50
C VAL A 29 12.68 -17.03 -17.34
N MET A 30 13.56 -16.83 -16.36
CA MET A 30 13.31 -16.02 -15.18
C MET A 30 14.09 -14.70 -15.27
N GLU A 31 13.40 -13.59 -15.14
CA GLU A 31 13.98 -12.25 -15.19
C GLU A 31 13.61 -11.44 -13.94
N GLU A 32 14.61 -10.87 -13.27
CA GLU A 32 14.38 -10.01 -12.09
C GLU A 32 13.72 -8.70 -12.52
N GLN A 33 12.58 -8.40 -11.92
CA GLN A 33 11.83 -7.16 -12.14
C GLN A 33 12.30 -6.08 -11.15
N LYS A 34 13.30 -5.31 -11.56
CA LYS A 34 13.79 -4.18 -10.76
C LYS A 34 12.70 -3.13 -10.58
N GLY A 35 12.55 -2.62 -9.35
CA GLY A 35 11.49 -1.66 -8.99
C GLY A 35 10.17 -2.30 -8.53
N TYR A 36 10.05 -3.62 -8.67
CA TYR A 36 8.90 -4.37 -8.13
C TYR A 36 9.28 -5.19 -6.89
N GLU A 37 10.31 -4.78 -6.17
CA GLU A 37 10.69 -5.38 -4.90
C GLU A 37 9.78 -4.88 -3.78
N ASP A 38 9.20 -5.80 -3.02
CA ASP A 38 8.32 -5.47 -1.90
C ASP A 38 9.11 -4.97 -0.69
N TYR A 39 8.60 -3.93 -0.06
CA TYR A 39 9.15 -3.34 1.16
C TYR A 39 8.48 -3.91 2.40
N ILE A 40 9.25 -4.64 3.21
CA ILE A 40 8.77 -5.28 4.44
C ILE A 40 9.25 -4.51 5.67
N TYR A 41 8.33 -4.25 6.59
CA TYR A 41 8.59 -3.52 7.82
C TYR A 41 8.19 -4.33 9.03
N LEU A 42 8.82 -4.06 10.19
CA LEU A 42 8.24 -4.47 11.46
C LEU A 42 7.03 -3.58 11.77
N THR A 43 5.87 -4.20 11.96
CA THR A 43 4.63 -3.47 12.28
C THR A 43 4.80 -2.62 13.55
N GLU A 44 5.50 -3.14 14.54
CA GLU A 44 5.80 -2.46 15.80
C GLU A 44 6.62 -1.16 15.58
N ASP A 45 7.53 -1.15 14.60
CA ASP A 45 8.29 0.05 14.26
C ASP A 45 7.41 1.13 13.64
N LEU A 46 6.48 0.74 12.75
CA LEU A 46 5.51 1.66 12.14
C LEU A 46 4.51 2.20 13.17
N ILE A 47 4.14 1.39 14.17
CA ILE A 47 3.27 1.80 15.27
C ILE A 47 3.94 2.85 16.15
N HIS A 48 5.17 2.58 16.59
CA HIS A 48 5.84 3.38 17.62
C HIS A 48 6.77 4.46 17.07
N LEU A 49 7.30 4.27 15.86
CA LEU A 49 8.23 5.17 15.20
C LEU A 49 9.40 5.59 16.12
N LYS A 50 9.98 4.64 16.90
CA LYS A 50 11.03 4.90 17.89
C LYS A 50 12.37 5.22 17.22
N GLY A 51 13.20 6.01 17.90
CA GLY A 51 14.57 6.34 17.47
C GLY A 51 14.66 7.54 16.52
N ASN A 52 15.90 7.96 16.25
CA ASN A 52 16.18 9.16 15.46
C ASN A 52 15.79 9.00 13.97
N MET A 53 15.89 7.78 13.44
CA MET A 53 15.53 7.48 12.06
C MET A 53 14.09 7.86 11.71
N TYR A 54 13.17 7.79 12.66
CA TYR A 54 11.77 8.17 12.49
C TYR A 54 11.44 9.60 12.93
N SER A 55 12.43 10.43 13.29
CA SER A 55 12.19 11.79 13.83
C SER A 55 11.37 12.66 12.86
N LYS A 56 11.68 12.61 11.56
CA LYS A 56 10.93 13.35 10.53
C LYS A 56 9.47 12.91 10.47
N LYS A 57 9.20 11.58 10.54
CA LYS A 57 7.83 11.03 10.51
C LYS A 57 7.03 11.47 11.74
N ARG A 58 7.61 11.33 12.95
CA ARG A 58 6.98 11.82 14.18
C ARG A 58 6.71 13.33 14.14
N ASN A 59 7.62 14.13 13.61
CA ASN A 59 7.42 15.56 13.49
C ASN A 59 6.23 15.91 12.59
N LEU A 60 6.07 15.22 11.46
CA LEU A 60 4.93 15.40 10.55
C LEU A 60 3.61 14.99 11.22
N ILE A 61 3.58 13.84 11.88
CA ILE A 61 2.41 13.38 12.65
C ILE A 61 2.07 14.38 13.77
N ASN A 62 3.08 14.88 14.48
CA ASN A 62 2.87 15.87 15.55
C ASN A 62 2.33 17.20 15.01
N GLN A 63 2.77 17.63 13.81
CA GLN A 63 2.21 18.82 13.16
C GLN A 63 0.75 18.60 12.83
N PHE A 64 0.40 17.49 12.16
CA PHE A 64 -1.00 17.15 11.85
C PHE A 64 -1.85 17.06 13.12
N THR A 65 -1.35 16.38 14.15
CA THR A 65 -2.04 16.23 15.44
C THR A 65 -2.33 17.60 16.08
N ARG A 66 -1.37 18.51 16.06
CA ARG A 66 -1.55 19.86 16.64
C ARG A 66 -2.55 20.69 15.85
N GLU A 67 -2.45 20.66 14.50
CA GLU A 67 -3.24 21.55 13.63
C GLU A 67 -4.68 21.07 13.44
N TYR A 68 -4.91 19.75 13.51
CA TYR A 68 -6.20 19.18 13.19
C TYR A 68 -6.78 18.31 14.33
N LEU A 69 -6.08 17.26 14.76
CA LEU A 69 -6.63 16.27 15.69
C LEU A 69 -6.98 16.90 17.05
N ARG A 70 -6.08 17.68 17.66
CA ARG A 70 -6.31 18.36 18.95
C ARG A 70 -7.39 19.41 18.90
N LYS A 71 -7.75 19.89 17.71
CA LYS A 71 -8.83 20.86 17.49
C LYS A 71 -10.18 20.19 17.22
N GLY A 72 -10.27 18.86 17.35
CA GLY A 72 -11.51 18.10 17.11
C GLY A 72 -11.95 18.09 15.63
N ARG A 73 -11.03 18.30 14.69
CA ARG A 73 -11.32 18.40 13.26
C ARG A 73 -11.11 17.07 12.52
N VAL A 74 -10.73 16.00 13.23
CA VAL A 74 -10.34 14.70 12.64
C VAL A 74 -11.20 13.59 13.22
N GLU A 75 -11.75 12.79 12.36
CA GLU A 75 -12.39 11.51 12.67
C GLU A 75 -11.61 10.39 11.97
N VAL A 76 -11.37 9.28 12.69
CA VAL A 76 -10.67 8.11 12.17
C VAL A 76 -11.59 6.91 12.37
N GLU A 77 -12.04 6.34 11.27
CA GLU A 77 -13.07 5.30 11.25
C GLU A 77 -12.60 4.10 10.41
N GLU A 78 -13.12 2.91 10.72
CA GLU A 78 -13.02 1.77 9.81
C GLU A 78 -13.95 2.00 8.61
N ILE A 79 -13.51 1.57 7.42
CA ILE A 79 -14.32 1.65 6.21
C ILE A 79 -15.38 0.55 6.25
N HIS A 80 -16.63 0.96 6.07
CA HIS A 80 -17.76 0.05 5.89
C HIS A 80 -18.44 0.31 4.54
N SER A 81 -19.34 -0.58 4.11
CA SER A 81 -20.07 -0.46 2.83
C SER A 81 -20.72 0.91 2.60
N LYS A 82 -21.22 1.55 3.67
CA LYS A 82 -21.79 2.91 3.62
C LYS A 82 -20.80 4.02 3.26
N ASP A 83 -19.50 3.76 3.45
CA ASP A 83 -18.43 4.75 3.26
C ASP A 83 -17.79 4.64 1.88
N VAL A 84 -17.99 3.53 1.16
CA VAL A 84 -17.37 3.22 -0.14
C VAL A 84 -17.59 4.36 -1.13
N ALA A 85 -18.82 4.83 -1.30
CA ALA A 85 -19.10 5.92 -2.24
C ALA A 85 -18.32 7.20 -1.95
N LYS A 86 -18.09 7.51 -0.65
CA LYS A 86 -17.30 8.71 -0.25
C LYS A 86 -15.80 8.49 -0.45
N CYS A 87 -15.31 7.27 -0.26
CA CYS A 87 -13.91 6.92 -0.56
C CYS A 87 -13.65 7.00 -2.06
N LEU A 88 -14.57 6.51 -2.90
CA LEU A 88 -14.49 6.63 -4.36
C LEU A 88 -14.52 8.10 -4.82
N GLN A 89 -15.41 8.90 -4.26
CA GLN A 89 -15.44 10.34 -4.56
C GLN A 89 -14.11 11.03 -4.20
N PHE A 90 -13.50 10.67 -3.07
CA PHE A 90 -12.18 11.18 -2.70
C PHE A 90 -11.09 10.66 -3.65
N LEU A 91 -11.16 9.38 -4.05
CA LEU A 91 -10.22 8.79 -5.03
C LEU A 91 -10.26 9.55 -6.36
N ASP A 92 -11.45 9.90 -6.86
CA ASP A 92 -11.59 10.69 -8.10
C ASP A 92 -10.90 12.05 -7.97
N ILE A 93 -11.11 12.78 -6.88
CA ILE A 93 -10.45 14.06 -6.61
C ILE A 93 -8.92 13.88 -6.52
N TRP A 94 -8.47 12.81 -5.84
CA TRP A 94 -7.05 12.50 -5.74
C TRP A 94 -6.44 12.19 -7.11
N CYS A 95 -7.15 11.43 -7.93
CA CYS A 95 -6.73 11.09 -9.29
C CYS A 95 -6.67 12.29 -10.22
N GLU A 96 -7.62 13.22 -10.13
CA GLU A 96 -7.56 14.49 -10.89
C GLU A 96 -6.30 15.31 -10.54
N GLN A 97 -5.87 15.29 -9.28
CA GLN A 97 -4.64 15.97 -8.84
C GLN A 97 -3.34 15.30 -9.28
N HIS A 98 -3.40 14.02 -9.68
CA HIS A 98 -2.23 13.19 -10.00
C HIS A 98 -2.24 12.71 -11.46
N ASP A 99 -3.16 13.24 -12.28
CA ASP A 99 -3.30 12.91 -13.71
C ASP A 99 -3.42 11.40 -13.99
N CYS A 100 -4.12 10.65 -13.10
CA CYS A 100 -4.26 9.20 -13.23
C CYS A 100 -4.87 8.75 -14.57
N ASP A 101 -5.74 9.57 -15.16
CA ASP A 101 -6.47 9.26 -16.39
C ASP A 101 -5.74 9.77 -17.65
N ALA A 102 -4.53 10.35 -17.51
CA ALA A 102 -3.78 10.88 -18.66
C ALA A 102 -3.30 9.79 -19.61
N ASP A 103 -3.04 8.60 -19.11
CA ASP A 103 -2.69 7.40 -19.87
C ASP A 103 -3.42 6.18 -19.28
N PRO A 104 -4.39 5.59 -20.00
CA PRO A 104 -5.16 4.44 -19.53
C PRO A 104 -4.33 3.17 -19.25
N GLU A 105 -3.14 3.06 -19.84
CA GLU A 105 -2.21 1.94 -19.63
C GLU A 105 -1.17 2.24 -18.56
N SER A 106 -1.23 3.42 -17.92
CA SER A 106 -0.31 3.79 -16.86
C SER A 106 -0.57 2.99 -15.57
N ASP A 107 0.48 2.82 -14.76
CA ASP A 107 0.38 2.18 -13.44
C ASP A 107 -0.64 2.90 -12.54
N LEU A 108 -0.79 4.23 -12.66
CA LEU A 108 -1.76 4.99 -11.88
C LEU A 108 -3.21 4.71 -12.29
N ALA A 109 -3.49 4.53 -13.60
CA ALA A 109 -4.81 4.15 -14.08
C ALA A 109 -5.15 2.71 -13.63
N CYS A 110 -4.20 1.79 -13.75
CA CYS A 110 -4.34 0.42 -13.23
C CYS A 110 -4.58 0.41 -11.72
N GLU A 111 -3.84 1.22 -10.95
CA GLU A 111 -4.01 1.35 -9.50
C GLU A 111 -5.39 1.93 -9.14
N LYS A 112 -5.89 2.95 -9.87
CA LYS A 112 -7.25 3.49 -9.67
C LYS A 112 -8.32 2.40 -9.81
N ASN A 113 -8.22 1.58 -10.86
CA ASN A 113 -9.14 0.47 -11.07
C ASN A 113 -9.05 -0.59 -9.97
N ALA A 114 -7.84 -0.92 -9.53
CA ALA A 114 -7.61 -1.88 -8.45
C ALA A 114 -8.19 -1.36 -7.12
N VAL A 115 -7.96 -0.10 -6.76
CA VAL A 115 -8.53 0.54 -5.55
C VAL A 115 -10.06 0.55 -5.61
N THR A 116 -10.64 0.89 -6.75
CA THR A 116 -12.10 0.89 -6.94
C THR A 116 -12.67 -0.50 -6.71
N THR A 117 -12.08 -1.52 -7.36
CA THR A 117 -12.50 -2.91 -7.20
C THR A 117 -12.36 -3.39 -5.75
N ALA A 118 -11.28 -3.01 -5.08
CA ALA A 118 -11.05 -3.34 -3.68
C ALA A 118 -12.12 -2.74 -2.77
N LEU A 119 -12.42 -1.44 -2.91
CA LEU A 119 -13.44 -0.74 -2.14
C LEU A 119 -14.83 -1.35 -2.34
N GLU A 120 -15.21 -1.67 -3.58
CA GLU A 120 -16.52 -2.23 -3.90
C GLU A 120 -16.71 -3.68 -3.40
N ASN A 121 -15.62 -4.41 -3.18
CA ASN A 121 -15.66 -5.81 -2.80
C ASN A 121 -15.03 -6.10 -1.42
N MET A 122 -14.79 -5.10 -0.58
CA MET A 122 -14.10 -5.25 0.71
C MET A 122 -14.67 -6.37 1.57
N ASP A 123 -16.01 -6.42 1.70
CA ASP A 123 -16.69 -7.43 2.53
C ASP A 123 -16.47 -8.87 2.00
N ARG A 124 -16.35 -9.03 0.67
CA ARG A 124 -16.12 -10.33 0.02
C ARG A 124 -14.66 -10.78 0.05
N LEU A 125 -13.74 -9.81 0.07
CA LEU A 125 -12.30 -10.04 0.01
C LEU A 125 -11.66 -10.10 1.41
N GLU A 126 -12.46 -9.96 2.48
CA GLU A 126 -11.97 -9.86 3.87
C GLU A 126 -10.91 -8.77 4.06
N TRP A 127 -10.96 -7.73 3.24
CA TRP A 127 -10.06 -6.60 3.33
C TRP A 127 -10.48 -5.67 4.45
N LYS A 128 -9.50 -5.01 5.06
CA LYS A 128 -9.73 -4.00 6.09
C LYS A 128 -9.31 -2.64 5.57
N GLY A 129 -10.06 -1.63 5.94
CA GLY A 129 -9.75 -0.27 5.55
C GLY A 129 -9.97 0.71 6.69
N LEU A 130 -9.21 1.78 6.65
CA LEU A 130 -9.31 2.93 7.55
C LEU A 130 -9.52 4.18 6.70
N LEU A 131 -10.46 5.03 7.07
CA LEU A 131 -10.64 6.35 6.49
C LEU A 131 -10.40 7.44 7.53
N ILE A 132 -9.93 8.58 7.07
CA ILE A 132 -9.74 9.79 7.88
C ILE A 132 -10.55 10.92 7.27
N ARG A 133 -11.42 11.51 8.11
CA ARG A 133 -12.11 12.75 7.77
C ARG A 133 -11.38 13.92 8.41
N VAL A 134 -11.20 14.95 7.63
CA VAL A 134 -10.76 16.26 8.11
C VAL A 134 -11.87 17.26 7.79
N ASP A 135 -12.36 17.97 8.81
CA ASP A 135 -13.51 18.89 8.69
C ASP A 135 -14.75 18.22 8.07
N GLY A 136 -15.01 16.96 8.45
CA GLY A 136 -16.14 16.17 7.98
C GLY A 136 -16.04 15.59 6.57
N ARG A 137 -14.92 15.81 5.85
CA ARG A 137 -14.68 15.30 4.49
C ARG A 137 -13.65 14.19 4.52
N VAL A 138 -13.87 13.11 3.75
CA VAL A 138 -12.84 12.08 3.54
C VAL A 138 -11.65 12.75 2.90
N SER A 139 -10.51 12.68 3.59
CA SER A 139 -9.24 13.30 3.17
C SER A 139 -8.11 12.28 3.06
N ALA A 140 -8.33 11.07 3.57
CA ALA A 140 -7.41 9.96 3.39
C ALA A 140 -8.13 8.62 3.62
N PHE A 141 -7.60 7.56 3.00
CA PHE A 141 -7.93 6.18 3.35
C PHE A 141 -6.74 5.25 3.09
N GLY A 142 -6.70 4.14 3.83
CA GLY A 142 -5.78 3.05 3.62
C GLY A 142 -6.52 1.73 3.64
N ILE A 143 -6.14 0.80 2.75
CA ILE A 143 -6.79 -0.50 2.61
C ILE A 143 -5.72 -1.57 2.51
N GLY A 144 -5.96 -2.69 3.18
CA GLY A 144 -5.06 -3.83 3.11
C GLY A 144 -5.71 -5.11 3.60
N ALA A 145 -4.95 -6.19 3.53
CA ALA A 145 -5.41 -7.52 3.84
C ALA A 145 -4.37 -8.34 4.61
N ARG A 146 -4.81 -9.45 5.17
CA ARG A 146 -3.92 -10.49 5.66
C ARG A 146 -3.26 -11.17 4.46
N LEU A 147 -1.93 -11.27 4.46
CA LEU A 147 -1.18 -12.04 3.48
C LEU A 147 -0.97 -13.49 3.97
N ASN A 148 -0.51 -13.64 5.22
CA ASN A 148 -0.33 -14.94 5.87
C ASN A 148 -0.49 -14.80 7.40
N GLU A 149 -0.03 -15.78 8.18
CA GLU A 149 -0.19 -15.77 9.64
C GLU A 149 0.59 -14.66 10.34
N THR A 150 1.69 -14.23 9.77
CA THR A 150 2.60 -13.25 10.40
C THR A 150 2.66 -11.91 9.69
N THR A 151 2.13 -11.83 8.46
CA THR A 151 2.27 -10.67 7.57
C THR A 151 0.92 -10.20 7.08
N ALA A 152 0.72 -8.89 7.13
CA ALA A 152 -0.35 -8.21 6.40
C ALA A 152 0.23 -7.38 5.26
N THR A 153 -0.58 -7.03 4.29
CA THR A 153 -0.24 -6.09 3.22
C THR A 153 -1.08 -4.84 3.35
N LEU A 154 -0.45 -3.68 3.33
CA LEU A 154 -1.12 -2.38 3.17
C LEU A 154 -1.01 -2.00 1.69
N ASN A 155 -2.03 -2.38 0.93
CA ASN A 155 -2.01 -2.33 -0.54
C ASN A 155 -2.20 -0.90 -1.06
N PHE A 156 -3.13 -0.16 -0.46
CA PHE A 156 -3.47 1.17 -0.96
C PHE A 156 -3.48 2.20 0.16
N GLU A 157 -2.79 3.31 -0.08
CA GLU A 157 -2.80 4.49 0.78
C GLU A 157 -3.02 5.72 -0.10
N LYS A 158 -4.10 6.43 0.13
CA LYS A 158 -4.41 7.70 -0.55
C LYS A 158 -4.67 8.77 0.51
N ALA A 159 -4.04 9.92 0.37
CA ALA A 159 -4.26 11.07 1.26
C ALA A 159 -4.13 12.38 0.50
N ASP A 160 -4.82 13.40 0.97
CA ASP A 160 -4.70 14.76 0.46
C ASP A 160 -3.28 15.30 0.77
N SER A 161 -2.49 15.51 -0.28
CA SER A 161 -1.11 16.00 -0.18
C SER A 161 -1.03 17.44 0.32
N GLY A 162 -2.10 18.22 0.21
CA GLY A 162 -2.22 19.57 0.76
C GLY A 162 -2.30 19.59 2.29
N ILE A 163 -2.63 18.45 2.94
CA ILE A 163 -2.70 18.35 4.39
C ILE A 163 -1.41 17.75 4.95
N LYS A 164 -0.53 18.62 5.44
CA LYS A 164 0.79 18.21 5.90
C LYS A 164 0.75 17.20 7.03
N GLY A 165 1.42 16.06 6.85
CA GLY A 165 1.53 14.99 7.84
C GLY A 165 0.38 13.99 7.82
N LEU A 166 -0.63 14.16 6.96
CA LEU A 166 -1.78 13.28 6.87
C LEU A 166 -1.39 11.87 6.38
N TYR A 167 -0.54 11.74 5.35
CA TYR A 167 -0.01 10.44 4.91
C TYR A 167 0.67 9.67 6.04
N GLN A 168 1.56 10.36 6.79
CA GLN A 168 2.28 9.72 7.90
C GLN A 168 1.36 9.34 9.06
N PHE A 169 0.32 10.13 9.28
CA PHE A 169 -0.69 9.84 10.29
C PHE A 169 -1.57 8.65 9.86
N LEU A 170 -2.00 8.59 8.59
CA LEU A 170 -2.74 7.47 8.03
C LEU A 170 -1.96 6.16 8.18
N ASP A 171 -0.72 6.14 7.70
CA ASP A 171 0.19 4.98 7.76
C ASP A 171 0.32 4.45 9.20
N ASN A 172 0.60 5.34 10.13
CA ASN A 172 0.72 5.01 11.55
C ASN A 172 -0.61 4.48 12.15
N GLU A 173 -1.76 5.05 11.78
CA GLU A 173 -3.06 4.60 12.26
C GLU A 173 -3.47 3.26 11.62
N CYS A 174 -3.16 3.02 10.34
CA CYS A 174 -3.36 1.71 9.71
C CYS A 174 -2.56 0.62 10.44
N ALA A 175 -1.29 0.84 10.68
CA ALA A 175 -0.45 -0.09 11.43
C ALA A 175 -1.01 -0.39 12.84
N LYS A 176 -1.47 0.65 13.55
CA LYS A 176 -2.02 0.53 14.92
C LYS A 176 -3.37 -0.17 14.99
N ARG A 177 -4.30 0.18 14.09
CA ARG A 177 -5.70 -0.22 14.20
C ARG A 177 -6.05 -1.45 13.41
N LEU A 178 -5.46 -1.60 12.19
CA LEU A 178 -5.79 -2.70 11.30
C LEU A 178 -4.82 -3.88 11.43
N PHE A 179 -3.53 -3.61 11.65
CA PHE A 179 -2.49 -4.62 11.43
C PHE A 179 -1.63 -4.93 12.66
N ARG A 180 -1.97 -4.40 13.82
CA ARG A 180 -1.19 -4.58 15.07
C ARG A 180 -0.90 -6.04 15.44
N GLN A 181 -1.76 -6.98 15.07
CA GLN A 181 -1.61 -8.40 15.35
C GLN A 181 -0.57 -9.10 14.47
N PHE A 182 -0.16 -8.48 13.37
CA PHE A 182 0.84 -9.01 12.46
C PHE A 182 2.24 -8.54 12.85
N ARG A 183 3.22 -9.42 12.73
CA ARG A 183 4.62 -9.08 12.97
C ARG A 183 5.18 -8.18 11.88
N TYR A 184 4.79 -8.45 10.63
CA TYR A 184 5.30 -7.75 9.46
C TYR A 184 4.18 -7.03 8.70
N LEU A 185 4.53 -5.90 8.13
CA LEU A 185 3.69 -5.18 7.19
C LEU A 185 4.43 -5.03 5.86
N ASN A 186 3.88 -5.67 4.82
CA ASN A 186 4.29 -5.48 3.44
C ASN A 186 3.59 -4.22 2.90
N LYS A 187 4.37 -3.31 2.31
CA LYS A 187 3.83 -2.09 1.66
C LYS A 187 4.08 -2.10 0.16
N GLU A 188 4.23 -3.28 -0.41
CA GLU A 188 4.45 -3.51 -1.84
C GLU A 188 5.63 -2.73 -2.43
N SER A 189 5.76 -2.73 -3.75
CA SER A 189 6.88 -2.15 -4.47
C SER A 189 6.76 -0.62 -4.64
N ASP A 190 7.84 0.00 -5.10
CA ASP A 190 7.86 1.42 -5.47
C ASP A 190 7.60 1.66 -6.97
N MET A 191 7.39 0.61 -7.75
CA MET A 191 7.09 0.67 -9.19
C MET A 191 8.10 1.53 -9.98
N ASN A 192 9.37 1.54 -9.57
CA ASN A 192 10.42 2.40 -10.12
C ASN A 192 10.12 3.92 -10.03
N LEU A 193 9.24 4.36 -9.16
CA LEU A 193 8.94 5.76 -8.93
C LEU A 193 9.89 6.34 -7.86
N PRO A 194 10.83 7.24 -8.21
CA PRO A 194 11.87 7.70 -7.28
C PRO A 194 11.32 8.30 -5.98
N ASN A 195 10.25 9.10 -6.08
CA ASN A 195 9.61 9.71 -4.91
C ASN A 195 8.98 8.67 -3.98
N LEU A 196 8.39 7.61 -4.56
CA LEU A 196 7.81 6.52 -3.78
C LEU A 196 8.90 5.67 -3.14
N ALA A 197 9.98 5.37 -3.87
CA ALA A 197 11.16 4.68 -3.36
C ALA A 197 11.77 5.42 -2.17
N GLU A 198 12.00 6.74 -2.28
CA GLU A 198 12.50 7.58 -1.17
C GLU A 198 11.54 7.55 0.02
N SER A 199 10.24 7.67 -0.22
CA SER A 199 9.23 7.59 0.83
C SER A 199 9.29 6.26 1.56
N LYS A 200 9.25 5.13 0.85
CA LYS A 200 9.28 3.77 1.42
C LYS A 200 10.59 3.50 2.15
N GLN A 201 11.73 3.83 1.54
CA GLN A 201 13.05 3.67 2.17
C GLN A 201 13.17 4.46 3.48
N SER A 202 12.55 5.65 3.56
CA SER A 202 12.59 6.52 4.75
C SER A 202 11.85 5.97 5.98
N TYR A 203 11.12 4.86 5.82
CA TYR A 203 10.52 4.09 6.91
C TYR A 203 11.39 2.91 7.38
N ASN A 204 12.61 2.78 6.84
CA ASN A 204 13.61 1.78 7.23
C ASN A 204 13.06 0.33 7.13
N PRO A 205 12.80 -0.16 5.91
CA PRO A 205 12.37 -1.53 5.72
C PRO A 205 13.43 -2.50 6.24
N ILE A 206 13.01 -3.56 6.87
CA ILE A 206 13.91 -4.62 7.39
C ILE A 206 14.33 -5.60 6.30
N LEU A 207 13.53 -5.69 5.24
CA LEU A 207 13.75 -6.61 4.13
C LEU A 207 13.14 -6.02 2.86
N ARG A 208 13.74 -6.33 1.71
CA ARG A 208 13.16 -6.15 0.38
C ARG A 208 13.05 -7.51 -0.29
N ILE A 209 11.86 -7.88 -0.74
CA ILE A 209 11.61 -9.15 -1.43
C ILE A 209 11.62 -8.88 -2.93
N LYS A 210 12.57 -9.48 -3.65
CA LYS A 210 12.66 -9.37 -5.09
C LYS A 210 11.46 -9.99 -5.79
N SER A 211 11.13 -9.47 -6.96
CA SER A 211 10.11 -10.01 -7.85
C SER A 211 10.70 -10.43 -9.18
N TYR A 212 10.11 -11.45 -9.78
CA TYR A 212 10.55 -12.03 -11.05
C TYR A 212 9.38 -12.16 -12.03
N ALA A 213 9.71 -12.00 -13.31
CA ALA A 213 8.87 -12.42 -14.42
C ALA A 213 9.29 -13.82 -14.86
N LEU A 214 8.32 -14.67 -15.16
CA LEU A 214 8.52 -16.01 -15.70
C LEU A 214 7.92 -16.05 -17.10
N THR A 215 8.73 -16.33 -18.13
CA THR A 215 8.28 -16.50 -19.51
C THR A 215 8.54 -17.94 -19.94
N LEU A 216 7.57 -18.58 -20.56
CA LEU A 216 7.73 -19.92 -21.12
C LEU A 216 8.85 -19.96 -22.19
N ARG A 217 9.64 -21.03 -22.18
CA ARG A 217 10.70 -21.25 -23.17
C ARG A 217 10.16 -21.68 -24.52
#